data_b4adaad4f1467994cfacd9ec0c0af315
#
_entry.id   b4adaad4f1467994cfacd9ec0c0af315
#
_cell.length_a   1.000
_cell.length_b   1.000
_cell.length_c   1.000
_cell.angle_alpha   90.00
_cell.angle_beta   90.00
_cell.angle_gamma   90.00
#
_symmetry.space_group_name_H-M   'P 1'
#
loop_
_entity.id
_entity.type
_entity.pdbx_description
1 polymer ?
#
loop_
_entity_poly.entity_id
_entity_poly.type
_entity_poly.pdbx_seq_one_letter_code
_entity_poly.pdbx_strand_id
1 'polypeptide(L)'
;MKDFTYRIIAGANVATIVLMLLVGYSDRVNPVAHPVIGVVGLAFPVLLALNMAFLVFWLCTRKRWALIPFLGFVVGYGPVSVYCPLSMLRDAPDGAIKVLTYNVYNFHGWADDERRCEITDYIINQDADIVCLQEAEAPMKWRADCLDSIFAQRYPYRETTRSEGGGSDALTVLSKYPIVRHEYIEYASAFNHSEAYWLAIGRDTVLLINNHLESTALPQAMRRRFKTLVKGELDGDSMKTESKALVAKLAESTARRAPQADSVAVFIERHQGTPIILCGDFNDSPISYVRHTIARQLIDCYADTGNGPGISYHYNGFWVRIDNMMCSTHFT
;
A
#
# COMPACT_ATOMS: atom_id res chain seq x y z
N MET A 1 -28.73 2.96 -38.68
CA MET A 1 -28.22 1.87 -37.83
C MET A 1 -26.85 2.20 -37.21
N LYS A 2 -25.79 2.49 -37.98
CA LYS A 2 -24.45 2.76 -37.42
C LYS A 2 -24.41 3.87 -36.34
N ASP A 3 -25.08 5.01 -36.56
CA ASP A 3 -25.09 6.12 -35.60
C ASP A 3 -25.86 5.78 -34.30
N PHE A 4 -26.88 4.96 -34.36
CA PHE A 4 -27.61 4.49 -33.18
C PHE A 4 -26.72 3.59 -32.31
N THR A 5 -25.96 2.66 -32.93
CA THR A 5 -25.01 1.80 -32.22
C THR A 5 -23.92 2.63 -31.52
N TYR A 6 -23.37 3.63 -32.18
CA TYR A 6 -22.37 4.51 -31.54
C TYR A 6 -22.92 5.29 -30.37
N ARG A 7 -24.20 5.72 -30.40
CA ARG A 7 -24.84 6.37 -29.25
C ARG A 7 -25.00 5.43 -28.04
N ILE A 8 -25.34 4.15 -28.27
CA ILE A 8 -25.40 3.14 -27.20
C ILE A 8 -24.01 2.94 -26.59
N ILE A 9 -22.98 2.79 -27.42
CA ILE A 9 -21.60 2.63 -26.95
C ILE A 9 -21.14 3.86 -26.15
N ALA A 10 -21.50 5.07 -26.58
CA ALA A 10 -21.21 6.29 -25.83
C ALA A 10 -21.94 6.34 -24.49
N GLY A 11 -23.20 5.92 -24.44
CA GLY A 11 -23.93 5.78 -23.18
C GLY A 11 -23.26 4.80 -22.20
N ALA A 12 -22.79 3.65 -22.72
CA ALA A 12 -22.02 2.69 -21.93
C ALA A 12 -20.69 3.28 -21.42
N ASN A 13 -19.99 4.03 -22.26
CA ASN A 13 -18.75 4.71 -21.85
C ASN A 13 -19.01 5.77 -20.75
N VAL A 14 -20.07 6.59 -20.88
CA VAL A 14 -20.45 7.54 -19.83
C VAL A 14 -20.76 6.81 -18.53
N ALA A 15 -21.50 5.70 -18.57
CA ALA A 15 -21.79 4.89 -17.40
C ALA A 15 -20.54 4.35 -16.73
N THR A 16 -19.55 3.86 -17.50
CA THR A 16 -18.27 3.38 -16.94
C THR A 16 -17.43 4.52 -16.36
N ILE A 17 -17.49 5.73 -16.92
CA ILE A 17 -16.83 6.90 -16.34
C ILE A 17 -17.47 7.24 -14.99
N VAL A 18 -18.81 7.30 -14.91
CA VAL A 18 -19.52 7.57 -13.65
C VAL A 18 -19.14 6.53 -12.59
N LEU A 19 -19.12 5.24 -12.94
CA LEU A 19 -18.70 4.17 -12.03
C LEU A 19 -17.23 4.34 -11.61
N MET A 20 -16.33 4.68 -12.54
CA MET A 20 -14.92 4.93 -12.24
C MET A 20 -14.75 6.08 -11.23
N LEU A 21 -15.51 7.16 -11.39
CA LEU A 21 -15.48 8.28 -10.45
C LEU A 21 -16.05 7.91 -9.09
N LEU A 22 -17.21 7.23 -9.03
CA LEU A 22 -17.80 6.76 -7.77
C LEU A 22 -16.85 5.84 -7.01
N VAL A 23 -16.23 4.90 -7.70
CA VAL A 23 -15.25 3.97 -7.11
C VAL A 23 -13.95 4.69 -6.75
N GLY A 24 -13.47 5.60 -7.61
CA GLY A 24 -12.23 6.33 -7.38
C GLY A 24 -12.28 7.27 -6.17
N TYR A 25 -13.46 7.81 -5.85
CA TYR A 25 -13.68 8.68 -4.69
C TYR A 25 -14.35 7.98 -3.50
N SER A 26 -14.49 6.65 -3.54
CA SER A 26 -14.99 5.85 -2.41
C SER A 26 -14.04 5.85 -1.21
N ASP A 27 -12.79 6.19 -1.42
CA ASP A 27 -11.75 6.35 -0.39
C ASP A 27 -12.06 7.40 0.69
N ARG A 28 -13.08 8.24 0.45
CA ARG A 28 -13.55 9.28 1.39
C ARG A 28 -14.64 8.77 2.34
N VAL A 29 -15.17 7.58 2.10
CA VAL A 29 -16.25 7.01 2.90
C VAL A 29 -15.67 6.12 3.99
N ASN A 30 -16.00 6.43 5.26
CA ASN A 30 -15.50 5.66 6.39
C ASN A 30 -16.07 4.22 6.37
N PRO A 31 -15.21 3.20 6.28
CA PRO A 31 -15.64 1.80 6.18
C PRO A 31 -16.20 1.23 7.48
N VAL A 32 -16.05 1.89 8.61
CA VAL A 32 -16.73 1.47 9.86
C VAL A 32 -18.24 1.59 9.71
N ALA A 33 -18.71 2.67 9.09
CA ALA A 33 -20.14 2.87 8.82
C ALA A 33 -20.61 2.12 7.56
N HIS A 34 -19.73 1.98 6.55
CA HIS A 34 -20.05 1.42 5.23
C HIS A 34 -18.98 0.41 4.76
N PRO A 35 -18.87 -0.77 5.41
CA PRO A 35 -17.75 -1.70 5.16
C PRO A 35 -17.61 -2.15 3.70
N VAL A 36 -18.74 -2.36 3.00
CA VAL A 36 -18.73 -2.78 1.60
C VAL A 36 -18.20 -1.67 0.69
N ILE A 37 -18.49 -0.40 0.97
CA ILE A 37 -17.95 0.73 0.20
C ILE A 37 -16.42 0.80 0.35
N GLY A 38 -15.90 0.46 1.53
CA GLY A 38 -14.45 0.43 1.77
C GLY A 38 -13.67 -0.51 0.85
N VAL A 39 -14.31 -1.51 0.25
CA VAL A 39 -13.64 -2.47 -0.65
C VAL A 39 -13.89 -2.22 -2.13
N VAL A 40 -14.80 -1.32 -2.52
CA VAL A 40 -15.10 -1.11 -3.95
C VAL A 40 -13.90 -0.52 -4.70
N GLY A 41 -12.98 0.15 -4.00
CA GLY A 41 -11.71 0.65 -4.57
C GLY A 41 -10.88 -0.43 -5.27
N LEU A 42 -11.03 -1.70 -4.88
CA LEU A 42 -10.38 -2.84 -5.56
C LEU A 42 -10.89 -3.05 -7.00
N ALA A 43 -12.07 -2.53 -7.35
CA ALA A 43 -12.59 -2.57 -8.72
C ALA A 43 -12.03 -1.43 -9.61
N PHE A 44 -11.33 -0.45 -9.03
CA PHE A 44 -10.83 0.71 -9.77
C PHE A 44 -9.96 0.35 -10.99
N PRO A 45 -8.98 -0.59 -10.92
CA PRO A 45 -8.16 -0.96 -12.07
C PRO A 45 -8.97 -1.49 -13.26
N VAL A 46 -10.04 -2.22 -13.00
CA VAL A 46 -10.92 -2.75 -14.06
C VAL A 46 -11.63 -1.61 -14.76
N LEU A 47 -12.18 -0.65 -14.00
CA LEU A 47 -12.86 0.52 -14.56
C LEU A 47 -11.89 1.45 -15.30
N LEU A 48 -10.67 1.60 -14.79
CA LEU A 48 -9.59 2.34 -15.45
C LEU A 48 -9.25 1.71 -16.81
N ALA A 49 -9.06 0.40 -16.84
CA ALA A 49 -8.77 -0.35 -18.08
C ALA A 49 -9.92 -0.28 -19.09
N LEU A 50 -11.18 -0.38 -18.63
CA LEU A 50 -12.36 -0.24 -19.49
C LEU A 50 -12.45 1.16 -20.11
N ASN A 51 -12.25 2.22 -19.33
CA ASN A 51 -12.25 3.58 -19.86
C ASN A 51 -11.09 3.85 -20.82
N MET A 52 -9.91 3.25 -20.58
CA MET A 52 -8.80 3.28 -21.52
C MET A 52 -9.16 2.54 -22.82
N ALA A 53 -9.82 1.39 -22.74
CA ALA A 53 -10.29 0.66 -23.93
C ALA A 53 -11.32 1.49 -24.73
N PHE A 54 -12.23 2.22 -24.07
CA PHE A 54 -13.13 3.15 -24.76
C PHE A 54 -12.37 4.29 -25.42
N LEU A 55 -11.33 4.85 -24.78
CA LEU A 55 -10.50 5.89 -25.39
C LEU A 55 -9.85 5.39 -26.69
N VAL A 56 -9.22 4.23 -26.64
CA VAL A 56 -8.61 3.60 -27.84
C VAL A 56 -9.67 3.31 -28.90
N PHE A 57 -10.81 2.73 -28.54
CA PHE A 57 -11.92 2.46 -29.46
C PHE A 57 -12.38 3.73 -30.19
N TRP A 58 -12.58 4.84 -29.47
CA TRP A 58 -13.02 6.10 -30.08
C TRP A 58 -11.93 6.72 -30.97
N LEU A 59 -10.67 6.65 -30.57
CA LEU A 59 -9.56 7.12 -31.41
C LEU A 59 -9.48 6.36 -32.75
N CYS A 60 -9.79 5.08 -32.74
CA CYS A 60 -9.78 4.22 -33.94
C CYS A 60 -11.04 4.37 -34.81
N THR A 61 -12.21 4.77 -34.22
CA THR A 61 -13.48 4.77 -34.94
C THR A 61 -14.04 6.17 -35.20
N ARG A 62 -14.18 6.97 -34.17
CA ARG A 62 -14.76 8.32 -34.22
C ARG A 62 -14.01 9.27 -33.29
N LYS A 63 -12.91 9.85 -33.74
CA LYS A 63 -11.98 10.67 -32.92
C LYS A 63 -12.64 11.76 -32.08
N ARG A 64 -13.72 12.38 -32.56
CA ARG A 64 -14.46 13.41 -31.78
C ARG A 64 -15.08 12.86 -30.48
N TRP A 65 -15.42 11.58 -30.45
CA TRP A 65 -16.05 10.94 -29.29
C TRP A 65 -15.00 10.47 -28.26
N ALA A 66 -13.71 10.46 -28.62
CA ALA A 66 -12.60 10.25 -27.69
C ALA A 66 -12.52 11.33 -26.60
N LEU A 67 -13.16 12.50 -26.84
CA LEU A 67 -13.30 13.54 -25.83
C LEU A 67 -14.09 13.06 -24.58
N ILE A 68 -15.02 12.10 -24.75
CA ILE A 68 -15.82 11.56 -23.62
C ILE A 68 -14.92 10.89 -22.57
N PRO A 69 -14.17 9.80 -22.88
CA PRO A 69 -13.28 9.19 -21.91
C PRO A 69 -12.12 10.10 -21.52
N PHE A 70 -11.63 10.97 -22.41
CA PHE A 70 -10.60 11.96 -22.07
C PHE A 70 -11.07 12.89 -20.93
N LEU A 71 -12.27 13.46 -21.01
CA LEU A 71 -12.85 14.27 -19.95
C LEU A 71 -13.06 13.45 -18.67
N GLY A 72 -13.44 12.16 -18.81
CA GLY A 72 -13.52 11.24 -17.68
C GLY A 72 -12.18 11.11 -16.93
N PHE A 73 -11.06 11.00 -17.63
CA PHE A 73 -9.72 10.98 -17.03
C PHE A 73 -9.31 12.32 -16.43
N VAL A 74 -9.71 13.45 -17.05
CA VAL A 74 -9.42 14.77 -16.48
C VAL A 74 -10.15 14.97 -15.16
N VAL A 75 -11.45 14.64 -15.11
CA VAL A 75 -12.25 14.74 -13.86
C VAL A 75 -11.79 13.72 -12.81
N GLY A 76 -11.40 12.51 -13.26
CA GLY A 76 -10.87 11.44 -12.42
C GLY A 76 -9.37 11.52 -12.16
N TYR A 77 -8.71 12.63 -12.48
CA TYR A 77 -7.24 12.74 -12.37
C TYR A 77 -6.71 12.36 -10.99
N GLY A 78 -7.38 12.78 -9.91
CA GLY A 78 -6.98 12.46 -8.55
C GLY A 78 -6.82 10.95 -8.30
N PRO A 79 -7.90 10.15 -8.36
CA PRO A 79 -7.78 8.72 -8.16
C PRO A 79 -6.93 8.01 -9.23
N VAL A 80 -6.89 8.50 -10.48
CA VAL A 80 -6.05 7.94 -11.54
C VAL A 80 -4.56 8.13 -11.20
N SER A 81 -4.14 9.34 -10.79
CA SER A 81 -2.75 9.62 -10.42
C SER A 81 -2.31 8.88 -9.16
N VAL A 82 -3.23 8.66 -8.22
CA VAL A 82 -2.94 7.84 -7.03
C VAL A 82 -2.74 6.37 -7.40
N TYR A 83 -3.60 5.83 -8.27
CA TYR A 83 -3.53 4.39 -8.62
C TYR A 83 -2.42 4.08 -9.63
N CYS A 84 -2.30 4.88 -10.67
CA CYS A 84 -1.38 4.67 -11.78
C CYS A 84 -0.73 6.01 -12.17
N PRO A 85 0.19 6.53 -11.36
CA PRO A 85 0.90 7.77 -11.66
C PRO A 85 1.71 7.63 -12.94
N LEU A 86 1.94 8.76 -13.59
CA LEU A 86 2.80 8.90 -14.76
C LEU A 86 3.72 10.10 -14.53
N SER A 87 4.88 9.85 -13.97
CA SER A 87 5.86 10.88 -13.62
C SER A 87 7.09 10.82 -14.53
N MET A 88 7.70 11.96 -14.78
CA MET A 88 8.99 11.99 -15.44
C MET A 88 10.05 11.48 -14.47
N LEU A 89 10.86 10.53 -14.90
CA LEU A 89 12.01 10.05 -14.13
C LEU A 89 12.93 11.24 -13.83
N ARG A 90 13.31 11.36 -12.58
CA ARG A 90 14.28 12.35 -12.09
C ARG A 90 15.34 11.62 -11.31
N ASP A 91 16.58 12.04 -11.46
CA ASP A 91 17.66 11.56 -10.59
C ASP A 91 17.46 12.09 -9.17
N ALA A 92 17.83 11.29 -8.19
CA ALA A 92 17.82 11.74 -6.82
C ALA A 92 18.87 12.87 -6.64
N PRO A 93 18.54 13.96 -5.93
CA PRO A 93 19.50 15.01 -5.67
C PRO A 93 20.64 14.51 -4.77
N ASP A 94 21.79 15.20 -4.85
CA ASP A 94 22.92 14.91 -3.97
C ASP A 94 22.51 15.06 -2.50
N GLY A 95 22.86 14.06 -1.69
CA GLY A 95 22.50 14.05 -0.26
C GLY A 95 21.06 13.58 0.03
N ALA A 96 20.35 13.07 -0.96
CA ALA A 96 19.04 12.45 -0.73
C ALA A 96 19.14 11.26 0.22
N ILE A 97 18.20 11.17 1.15
CA ILE A 97 18.08 10.05 2.09
C ILE A 97 17.41 8.88 1.38
N LYS A 98 18.10 7.76 1.26
CA LYS A 98 17.54 6.53 0.69
C LYS A 98 16.80 5.73 1.76
N VAL A 99 15.49 5.55 1.60
CA VAL A 99 14.64 4.78 2.52
C VAL A 99 14.13 3.52 1.83
N LEU A 100 14.22 2.38 2.50
CA LEU A 100 13.64 1.11 2.08
C LEU A 100 12.54 0.70 3.06
N THR A 101 11.38 0.33 2.59
CA THR A 101 10.35 -0.38 3.36
C THR A 101 10.11 -1.76 2.78
N TYR A 102 10.02 -2.78 3.64
CA TYR A 102 9.90 -4.16 3.17
C TYR A 102 9.25 -5.06 4.24
N ASN A 103 8.07 -5.61 3.94
CA ASN A 103 7.51 -6.72 4.72
C ASN A 103 8.29 -8.00 4.39
N VAL A 104 9.06 -8.52 5.34
CA VAL A 104 10.00 -9.64 5.13
C VAL A 104 9.41 -11.01 5.49
N TYR A 105 8.13 -11.06 5.86
CA TYR A 105 7.42 -12.31 6.15
C TYR A 105 8.21 -13.26 7.06
N ASN A 106 8.71 -12.76 8.19
CA ASN A 106 9.52 -13.46 9.18
C ASN A 106 10.77 -14.16 8.57
N PHE A 107 11.32 -13.61 7.49
CA PHE A 107 12.42 -14.21 6.71
C PHE A 107 12.13 -15.67 6.30
N HIS A 108 10.85 -16.00 6.10
CA HIS A 108 10.38 -17.38 5.93
C HIS A 108 10.70 -17.93 4.54
N GLY A 109 11.24 -19.18 4.49
CA GLY A 109 11.46 -19.90 3.24
C GLY A 109 12.76 -19.53 2.49
N TRP A 110 13.53 -18.56 2.97
CA TRP A 110 14.72 -18.04 2.29
C TRP A 110 16.02 -18.26 3.08
N ALA A 111 15.93 -18.87 4.27
CA ALA A 111 17.11 -19.16 5.08
C ALA A 111 17.63 -20.56 4.77
N ASP A 112 18.86 -20.66 4.33
CA ASP A 112 19.58 -21.91 4.21
C ASP A 112 20.21 -22.35 5.55
N ASP A 113 20.85 -23.52 5.58
CA ASP A 113 21.52 -24.05 6.77
C ASP A 113 22.79 -23.24 7.13
N GLU A 114 23.31 -22.42 6.23
CA GLU A 114 24.51 -21.59 6.41
C GLU A 114 24.21 -20.21 7.01
N ARG A 115 22.97 -19.95 7.46
CA ARG A 115 22.49 -18.63 7.97
C ARG A 115 22.51 -17.52 6.93
N ARG A 116 22.55 -17.85 5.65
CA ARG A 116 22.33 -16.91 4.57
C ARG A 116 20.85 -16.78 4.27
N CYS A 117 20.44 -15.56 4.00
CA CYS A 117 19.08 -15.25 3.60
C CYS A 117 19.11 -14.24 2.46
N GLU A 118 18.54 -14.59 1.31
CA GLU A 118 18.48 -13.70 0.15
C GLU A 118 17.84 -12.36 0.48
N ILE A 119 16.90 -12.33 1.46
CA ILE A 119 16.26 -11.11 1.95
C ILE A 119 17.30 -10.21 2.65
N THR A 120 18.14 -10.77 3.54
CA THR A 120 19.18 -9.99 4.23
C THR A 120 20.23 -9.47 3.26
N ASP A 121 20.65 -10.29 2.30
CA ASP A 121 21.59 -9.89 1.26
C ASP A 121 21.02 -8.81 0.38
N TYR A 122 19.74 -8.91 0.01
CA TYR A 122 19.02 -7.87 -0.74
C TYR A 122 19.01 -6.54 0.03
N ILE A 123 18.64 -6.56 1.31
CA ILE A 123 18.60 -5.37 2.16
C ILE A 123 19.98 -4.69 2.23
N ILE A 124 21.04 -5.48 2.46
CA ILE A 124 22.42 -4.97 2.52
C ILE A 124 22.83 -4.36 1.17
N ASN A 125 22.54 -5.05 0.07
CA ASN A 125 22.90 -4.61 -1.28
C ASN A 125 22.14 -3.35 -1.71
N GLN A 126 20.96 -3.08 -1.16
CA GLN A 126 20.24 -1.83 -1.41
C GLN A 126 20.98 -0.62 -0.84
N ASP A 127 21.79 -0.81 0.18
CA ASP A 127 22.55 0.27 0.83
C ASP A 127 21.70 1.49 1.18
N ALA A 128 20.48 1.27 1.64
CA ALA A 128 19.61 2.35 2.09
C ALA A 128 20.18 3.01 3.35
N ASP A 129 19.82 4.26 3.60
CA ASP A 129 20.22 4.96 4.82
C ASP A 129 19.33 4.60 5.99
N ILE A 130 18.07 4.30 5.69
CA ILE A 130 17.04 3.86 6.64
C ILE A 130 16.29 2.68 6.02
N VAL A 131 16.10 1.62 6.81
CA VAL A 131 15.33 0.43 6.42
C VAL A 131 14.23 0.19 7.44
N CYS A 132 12.99 0.12 6.98
CA CYS A 132 11.80 -0.18 7.77
C CYS A 132 11.30 -1.57 7.39
N LEU A 133 11.37 -2.52 8.31
CA LEU A 133 10.92 -3.89 8.08
C LEU A 133 9.62 -4.15 8.85
N GLN A 134 8.71 -4.89 8.23
CA GLN A 134 7.50 -5.43 8.84
C GLN A 134 7.62 -6.96 8.84
N GLU A 135 6.93 -7.60 9.80
CA GLU A 135 7.06 -9.05 10.05
C GLU A 135 8.53 -9.48 10.18
N ALA A 136 9.32 -8.71 10.93
CA ALA A 136 10.76 -8.91 11.03
C ALA A 136 11.18 -9.80 12.21
N GLU A 137 10.32 -10.75 12.61
CA GLU A 137 10.68 -11.72 13.65
C GLU A 137 11.73 -12.71 13.12
N ALA A 138 12.76 -12.96 13.93
CA ALA A 138 13.81 -13.93 13.56
C ALA A 138 13.21 -15.34 13.49
N PRO A 139 13.55 -16.15 12.46
CA PRO A 139 13.16 -17.54 12.42
C PRO A 139 13.60 -18.30 13.68
N MET A 140 12.76 -19.21 14.20
CA MET A 140 13.07 -20.00 15.42
C MET A 140 14.41 -20.74 15.38
N LYS A 141 14.88 -21.11 14.19
CA LYS A 141 16.19 -21.77 13.99
C LYS A 141 17.37 -20.82 14.08
N TRP A 142 17.14 -19.52 14.04
CA TRP A 142 18.16 -18.51 14.21
C TRP A 142 18.17 -18.01 15.65
N ARG A 143 19.36 -17.76 16.16
CA ARG A 143 19.47 -17.06 17.44
C ARG A 143 19.06 -15.60 17.26
N ALA A 144 18.47 -15.02 18.29
CA ALA A 144 18.01 -13.63 18.25
C ALA A 144 19.12 -12.63 17.86
N ASP A 145 20.35 -12.92 18.23
CA ASP A 145 21.54 -12.12 17.92
C ASP A 145 22.04 -12.29 16.46
N CYS A 146 21.47 -13.23 15.70
CA CYS A 146 21.93 -13.51 14.35
C CYS A 146 21.60 -12.36 13.37
N LEU A 147 20.35 -11.85 13.38
CA LEU A 147 19.96 -10.72 12.54
C LEU A 147 20.74 -9.46 12.91
N ASP A 148 20.93 -9.22 14.20
CA ASP A 148 21.73 -8.11 14.69
C ASP A 148 23.16 -8.17 14.18
N SER A 149 23.80 -9.34 14.21
CA SER A 149 25.17 -9.51 13.73
C SER A 149 25.30 -9.32 12.22
N ILE A 150 24.27 -9.74 11.44
CA ILE A 150 24.23 -9.58 9.98
C ILE A 150 24.18 -8.08 9.61
N PHE A 151 23.36 -7.31 10.30
CA PHE A 151 23.14 -5.90 9.97
C PHE A 151 24.09 -4.93 10.67
N ALA A 152 24.78 -5.35 11.76
CA ALA A 152 25.56 -4.48 12.64
C ALA A 152 26.62 -3.65 11.91
N GLN A 153 27.29 -4.21 10.90
CA GLN A 153 28.37 -3.53 10.19
C GLN A 153 27.84 -2.37 9.32
N ARG A 154 26.63 -2.54 8.77
CA ARG A 154 26.06 -1.57 7.82
C ARG A 154 25.14 -0.57 8.51
N TYR A 155 24.40 -1.03 9.52
CA TYR A 155 23.43 -0.26 10.28
C TYR A 155 23.79 -0.25 11.77
N PRO A 156 24.55 0.75 12.23
CA PRO A 156 24.98 0.83 13.63
C PRO A 156 23.82 1.06 14.60
N TYR A 157 22.72 1.67 14.13
CA TYR A 157 21.53 1.93 14.95
C TYR A 157 20.38 1.04 14.49
N ARG A 158 19.86 0.26 15.41
CA ARG A 158 18.80 -0.72 15.14
C ARG A 158 17.84 -0.73 16.31
N GLU A 159 16.55 -0.82 16.01
CA GLU A 159 15.50 -0.94 17.00
C GLU A 159 14.44 -1.94 16.50
N THR A 160 14.03 -2.86 17.36
CA THR A 160 12.97 -3.83 17.06
C THR A 160 11.90 -3.74 18.12
N THR A 161 10.69 -3.40 17.71
CA THR A 161 9.52 -3.30 18.57
C THR A 161 8.53 -4.42 18.24
N ARG A 162 7.73 -4.80 19.23
CA ARG A 162 6.72 -5.87 19.12
C ARG A 162 5.39 -5.39 19.62
N SER A 163 4.31 -5.89 19.02
CA SER A 163 2.95 -5.62 19.48
C SER A 163 2.76 -6.02 20.94
N GLU A 164 2.21 -5.13 21.76
CA GLU A 164 1.93 -5.40 23.18
C GLU A 164 0.88 -6.50 23.41
N GLY A 165 0.04 -6.79 22.41
CA GLY A 165 -0.99 -7.83 22.45
C GLY A 165 -0.48 -9.27 22.34
N GLY A 166 0.83 -9.51 22.36
CA GLY A 166 1.41 -10.85 22.27
C GLY A 166 1.37 -11.44 20.85
N GLY A 167 1.13 -10.62 19.84
CA GLY A 167 1.22 -10.98 18.43
C GLY A 167 2.67 -11.26 18.00
N SER A 168 2.84 -12.00 16.93
CA SER A 168 4.16 -12.30 16.34
C SER A 168 4.67 -11.23 15.40
N ASP A 169 4.05 -10.05 15.37
CA ASP A 169 4.50 -8.95 14.51
C ASP A 169 5.66 -8.19 15.15
N ALA A 170 6.76 -8.11 14.42
CA ALA A 170 7.92 -7.32 14.79
C ALA A 170 8.16 -6.25 13.73
N LEU A 171 8.26 -4.99 14.16
CA LEU A 171 8.75 -3.89 13.35
C LEU A 171 10.22 -3.67 13.68
N THR A 172 11.06 -3.63 12.64
CA THR A 172 12.48 -3.33 12.82
C THR A 172 12.86 -2.12 11.98
N VAL A 173 13.56 -1.19 12.60
CA VAL A 173 14.23 -0.09 11.92
C VAL A 173 15.73 -0.33 11.98
N LEU A 174 16.37 -0.32 10.80
CA LEU A 174 17.82 -0.30 10.65
C LEU A 174 18.21 1.08 10.12
N SER A 175 19.19 1.72 10.74
CA SER A 175 19.52 3.10 10.39
C SER A 175 21.03 3.36 10.43
N LYS A 176 21.52 4.17 9.50
CA LYS A 176 22.86 4.78 9.55
C LYS A 176 22.90 5.98 10.49
N TYR A 177 21.71 6.48 10.91
CA TYR A 177 21.54 7.64 11.80
C TYR A 177 21.11 7.20 13.19
N PRO A 178 21.52 7.94 14.27
CA PRO A 178 21.10 7.63 15.63
C PRO A 178 19.58 7.63 15.80
N ILE A 179 19.04 6.57 16.41
CA ILE A 179 17.67 6.51 16.89
C ILE A 179 17.67 7.06 18.31
N VAL A 180 17.04 8.23 18.50
CA VAL A 180 17.05 8.96 19.78
C VAL A 180 16.01 8.40 20.75
N ARG A 181 14.82 8.10 20.23
CA ARG A 181 13.70 7.49 20.96
C ARG A 181 12.71 6.87 20.00
N HIS A 182 11.83 6.05 20.51
CA HIS A 182 10.65 5.54 19.80
C HIS A 182 9.40 5.64 20.66
N GLU A 183 8.24 5.51 20.03
CA GLU A 183 6.93 5.64 20.70
C GLU A 183 5.88 4.82 19.92
N TYR A 184 5.13 4.02 20.63
CA TYR A 184 4.03 3.25 20.09
C TYR A 184 2.86 4.15 19.69
N ILE A 185 2.28 3.95 18.51
CA ILE A 185 1.06 4.67 18.11
C ILE A 185 -0.14 3.83 18.53
N GLU A 186 -0.85 4.30 19.55
CA GLU A 186 -1.93 3.55 20.18
C GLU A 186 -3.16 3.40 19.29
N TYR A 187 -3.55 2.14 19.04
CA TYR A 187 -4.81 1.75 18.45
C TYR A 187 -5.11 0.26 18.72
N ALA A 188 -6.38 -0.14 18.58
CA ALA A 188 -6.75 -1.54 18.72
C ALA A 188 -6.31 -2.35 17.50
N SER A 189 -5.54 -3.41 17.73
CA SER A 189 -5.14 -4.41 16.74
C SER A 189 -5.02 -5.78 17.38
N ALA A 190 -5.21 -6.85 16.58
CA ALA A 190 -5.03 -8.22 17.08
C ALA A 190 -3.55 -8.63 17.06
N PHE A 191 -2.78 -8.17 16.08
CA PHE A 191 -1.42 -8.67 15.83
C PHE A 191 -0.44 -7.58 15.38
N ASN A 192 -0.91 -6.54 14.73
CA ASN A 192 -0.10 -5.56 14.02
C ASN A 192 -0.01 -4.24 14.80
N HIS A 193 1.01 -3.43 14.52
CA HIS A 193 1.19 -2.13 15.18
C HIS A 193 1.88 -1.10 14.28
N SER A 194 1.91 0.14 14.74
CA SER A 194 2.69 1.23 14.17
C SER A 194 3.57 1.83 15.24
N GLU A 195 4.79 2.17 14.85
CA GLU A 195 5.78 2.73 15.75
C GLU A 195 6.42 3.97 15.13
N ALA A 196 6.61 4.98 15.94
CA ALA A 196 7.26 6.23 15.60
C ALA A 196 8.69 6.25 16.17
N TYR A 197 9.67 6.66 15.36
CA TYR A 197 11.08 6.74 15.72
C TYR A 197 11.60 8.15 15.45
N TRP A 198 12.35 8.74 16.36
CA TRP A 198 13.03 10.00 16.15
C TRP A 198 14.49 9.77 15.79
N LEU A 199 14.88 10.14 14.57
CA LEU A 199 16.22 9.98 14.03
C LEU A 199 16.95 11.30 14.04
N ALA A 200 18.20 11.30 14.54
CA ALA A 200 19.07 12.47 14.46
C ALA A 200 19.80 12.47 13.12
N ILE A 201 19.40 13.35 12.19
CA ILE A 201 19.98 13.44 10.84
C ILE A 201 20.61 14.82 10.67
N GLY A 202 21.93 14.88 10.70
CA GLY A 202 22.66 16.15 10.68
C GLY A 202 22.38 16.99 11.92
N ARG A 203 21.73 18.14 11.75
CA ARG A 203 21.29 19.03 12.85
C ARG A 203 19.82 18.90 13.18
N ASP A 204 19.08 18.13 12.40
CA ASP A 204 17.64 18.02 12.49
C ASP A 204 17.22 16.70 13.13
N THR A 205 16.01 16.68 13.65
CA THR A 205 15.34 15.46 14.09
C THR A 205 14.24 15.12 13.11
N VAL A 206 14.31 13.95 12.51
CA VAL A 206 13.31 13.41 11.58
C VAL A 206 12.44 12.40 12.30
N LEU A 207 11.13 12.55 12.19
CA LEU A 207 10.16 11.58 12.67
C LEU A 207 9.93 10.54 11.57
N LEU A 208 10.35 9.31 11.84
CA LEU A 208 10.09 8.14 11.00
C LEU A 208 8.92 7.35 11.58
N ILE A 209 7.91 7.05 10.78
CA ILE A 209 6.79 6.19 11.20
C ILE A 209 6.82 4.92 10.35
N ASN A 210 6.99 3.78 11.02
CA ASN A 210 6.91 2.45 10.40
C ASN A 210 5.56 1.82 10.74
N ASN A 211 4.75 1.54 9.71
CA ASN A 211 3.40 1.02 9.88
C ASN A 211 3.31 -0.43 9.42
N HIS A 212 2.61 -1.23 10.21
CA HIS A 212 2.03 -2.48 9.76
C HIS A 212 0.59 -2.53 10.26
N LEU A 213 -0.34 -2.09 9.42
CA LEU A 213 -1.76 -2.04 9.80
C LEU A 213 -2.38 -3.45 9.73
N GLU A 214 -3.51 -3.62 10.42
CA GLU A 214 -4.19 -4.92 10.59
C GLU A 214 -4.25 -5.72 9.29
N SER A 215 -3.66 -6.89 9.29
CA SER A 215 -3.67 -7.81 8.16
C SER A 215 -5.09 -8.32 7.86
N THR A 216 -5.38 -8.51 6.59
CA THR A 216 -6.65 -9.13 6.18
C THR A 216 -6.77 -10.58 6.67
N ALA A 217 -5.64 -11.23 7.00
CA ALA A 217 -5.56 -12.60 7.48
C ALA A 217 -6.44 -13.57 6.67
N LEU A 218 -6.37 -13.47 5.31
CA LEU A 218 -7.14 -14.33 4.43
C LEU A 218 -6.70 -15.79 4.60
N PRO A 219 -7.61 -16.72 4.96
CA PRO A 219 -7.28 -18.14 5.03
C PRO A 219 -6.69 -18.66 3.71
N GLN A 220 -5.72 -19.56 3.79
CA GLN A 220 -5.06 -20.10 2.60
C GLN A 220 -6.04 -20.75 1.63
N ALA A 221 -7.09 -21.40 2.16
CA ALA A 221 -8.17 -21.96 1.35
C ALA A 221 -8.91 -20.89 0.55
N MET A 222 -9.22 -19.72 1.17
CA MET A 222 -9.88 -18.62 0.49
C MET A 222 -8.99 -17.98 -0.58
N ARG A 223 -7.68 -17.83 -0.33
CA ARG A 223 -6.72 -17.36 -1.34
C ARG A 223 -6.65 -18.29 -2.55
N ARG A 224 -6.65 -19.62 -2.35
CA ARG A 224 -6.67 -20.62 -3.43
C ARG A 224 -7.96 -20.53 -4.24
N ARG A 225 -9.11 -20.42 -3.58
CA ARG A 225 -10.43 -20.28 -4.22
C ARG A 225 -10.55 -18.99 -5.03
N PHE A 226 -9.98 -17.88 -4.54
CA PHE A 226 -9.91 -16.66 -5.32
C PHE A 226 -9.12 -16.83 -6.61
N LYS A 227 -8.01 -17.55 -6.60
CA LYS A 227 -7.25 -17.88 -7.82
C LYS A 227 -8.10 -18.67 -8.82
N THR A 228 -8.88 -19.66 -8.34
CA THR A 228 -9.81 -20.46 -9.17
C THR A 228 -10.95 -19.59 -9.72
N LEU A 229 -11.46 -18.65 -8.91
CA LEU A 229 -12.48 -17.69 -9.32
C LEU A 229 -11.98 -16.77 -10.45
N VAL A 230 -10.79 -16.20 -10.30
CA VAL A 230 -10.18 -15.31 -11.32
C VAL A 230 -9.93 -16.05 -12.63
N LYS A 231 -9.64 -17.35 -12.59
CA LYS A 231 -9.48 -18.19 -13.77
C LYS A 231 -10.81 -18.61 -14.43
N GLY A 232 -11.95 -18.30 -13.80
CA GLY A 232 -13.26 -18.71 -14.32
C GLY A 232 -13.53 -20.21 -14.23
N GLU A 233 -12.87 -20.93 -13.33
CA GLU A 233 -12.95 -22.39 -13.16
C GLU A 233 -14.06 -22.82 -12.19
N LEU A 234 -14.85 -21.87 -11.63
CA LEU A 234 -15.97 -22.14 -10.72
C LEU A 234 -17.31 -22.09 -11.45
N ASP A 235 -18.25 -22.92 -11.03
CA ASP A 235 -19.65 -22.81 -11.45
C ASP A 235 -20.31 -21.54 -10.89
N GLY A 236 -21.45 -21.11 -11.46
CA GLY A 236 -22.09 -19.84 -11.14
C GLY A 236 -22.51 -19.67 -9.68
N ASP A 237 -22.97 -20.73 -9.01
CA ASP A 237 -23.43 -20.66 -7.61
C ASP A 237 -22.24 -20.64 -6.65
N SER A 238 -21.22 -21.46 -6.92
CA SER A 238 -19.97 -21.44 -6.17
C SER A 238 -19.26 -20.09 -6.32
N MET A 239 -19.20 -19.52 -7.53
CA MET A 239 -18.61 -18.22 -7.80
C MET A 239 -19.30 -17.11 -6.99
N LYS A 240 -20.63 -17.10 -6.93
CA LYS A 240 -21.41 -16.11 -6.17
C LYS A 240 -21.14 -16.21 -4.66
N THR A 241 -21.12 -17.43 -4.13
CA THR A 241 -20.91 -17.71 -2.71
C THR A 241 -19.50 -17.31 -2.27
N GLU A 242 -18.48 -17.71 -3.03
CA GLU A 242 -17.08 -17.39 -2.73
C GLU A 242 -16.77 -15.91 -2.86
N SER A 243 -17.33 -15.24 -3.89
CA SER A 243 -17.17 -13.78 -4.03
C SER A 243 -17.80 -13.03 -2.86
N LYS A 244 -18.99 -13.44 -2.40
CA LYS A 244 -19.65 -12.83 -1.24
C LYS A 244 -18.83 -13.00 0.04
N ALA A 245 -18.31 -14.20 0.28
CA ALA A 245 -17.46 -14.48 1.45
C ALA A 245 -16.16 -13.67 1.43
N LEU A 246 -15.52 -13.55 0.27
CA LEU A 246 -14.32 -12.74 0.10
C LEU A 246 -14.60 -11.25 0.35
N VAL A 247 -15.64 -10.71 -0.27
CA VAL A 247 -16.03 -9.30 -0.07
C VAL A 247 -16.34 -9.02 1.40
N ALA A 248 -17.06 -9.92 2.08
CA ALA A 248 -17.36 -9.77 3.50
C ALA A 248 -16.08 -9.74 4.36
N LYS A 249 -15.11 -10.62 4.07
CA LYS A 249 -13.83 -10.66 4.81
C LYS A 249 -12.97 -9.43 4.55
N LEU A 250 -12.91 -8.96 3.32
CA LEU A 250 -12.21 -7.72 2.96
C LEU A 250 -12.86 -6.50 3.62
N ALA A 251 -14.20 -6.43 3.61
CA ALA A 251 -14.97 -5.35 4.24
C ALA A 251 -14.77 -5.29 5.76
N GLU A 252 -14.76 -6.45 6.42
CA GLU A 252 -14.42 -6.56 7.84
C GLU A 252 -13.01 -6.01 8.13
N SER A 253 -12.04 -6.41 7.33
CA SER A 253 -10.64 -6.04 7.54
C SER A 253 -10.40 -4.54 7.31
N THR A 254 -10.98 -3.94 6.26
CA THR A 254 -10.83 -2.50 6.02
C THR A 254 -11.56 -1.67 7.09
N ALA A 255 -12.69 -2.16 7.63
CA ALA A 255 -13.36 -1.52 8.75
C ALA A 255 -12.53 -1.53 10.05
N ARG A 256 -11.70 -2.57 10.27
CA ARG A 256 -10.75 -2.62 11.39
C ARG A 256 -9.58 -1.66 11.20
N ARG A 257 -9.07 -1.53 9.97
CA ARG A 257 -7.95 -0.63 9.66
C ARG A 257 -8.31 0.85 9.70
N ALA A 258 -9.58 1.22 9.49
CA ALA A 258 -9.98 2.62 9.47
C ALA A 258 -9.65 3.38 10.76
N PRO A 259 -10.03 2.92 11.97
CA PRO A 259 -9.63 3.60 13.21
C PRO A 259 -8.10 3.60 13.44
N GLN A 260 -7.38 2.60 12.94
CA GLN A 260 -5.92 2.58 12.99
C GLN A 260 -5.34 3.72 12.14
N ALA A 261 -5.83 3.89 10.91
CA ALA A 261 -5.46 5.00 10.04
C ALA A 261 -5.82 6.37 10.65
N ASP A 262 -6.97 6.48 11.32
CA ASP A 262 -7.37 7.69 12.03
C ASP A 262 -6.40 8.02 13.17
N SER A 263 -5.96 7.01 13.96
CA SER A 263 -4.96 7.19 15.02
C SER A 263 -3.62 7.64 14.47
N VAL A 264 -3.14 7.02 13.39
CA VAL A 264 -1.89 7.43 12.72
C VAL A 264 -2.00 8.86 12.18
N ALA A 265 -3.13 9.25 11.58
CA ALA A 265 -3.34 10.60 11.08
C ALA A 265 -3.36 11.65 12.20
N VAL A 266 -3.99 11.35 13.35
CA VAL A 266 -3.95 12.21 14.53
C VAL A 266 -2.53 12.34 15.10
N PHE A 267 -1.76 11.25 15.08
CA PHE A 267 -0.36 11.30 15.50
C PHE A 267 0.48 12.22 14.59
N ILE A 268 0.30 12.10 13.28
CA ILE A 268 0.94 12.99 12.29
C ILE A 268 0.56 14.45 12.55
N GLU A 269 -0.73 14.72 12.79
CA GLU A 269 -1.23 16.09 13.06
C GLU A 269 -0.56 16.74 14.26
N ARG A 270 -0.32 15.98 15.32
CA ARG A 270 0.37 16.46 16.52
C ARG A 270 1.85 16.79 16.29
N HIS A 271 2.44 16.29 15.19
CA HIS A 271 3.88 16.42 14.89
C HIS A 271 4.17 17.20 13.59
N GLN A 272 3.20 17.97 13.06
CA GLN A 272 3.34 18.70 11.78
C GLN A 272 4.54 19.65 11.68
N GLY A 273 5.09 20.11 12.79
CA GLY A 273 6.28 20.95 12.82
C GLY A 273 7.60 20.20 12.65
N THR A 274 7.56 18.87 12.57
CA THR A 274 8.74 18.00 12.44
C THR A 274 8.80 17.42 11.03
N PRO A 275 9.97 17.28 10.40
CA PRO A 275 10.11 16.51 9.17
C PRO A 275 9.66 15.07 9.39
N ILE A 276 8.69 14.58 8.59
CA ILE A 276 8.09 13.25 8.74
C ILE A 276 8.39 12.40 7.51
N ILE A 277 8.89 11.20 7.73
CA ILE A 277 8.92 10.10 6.76
C ILE A 277 8.01 9.01 7.32
N LEU A 278 7.07 8.54 6.52
CA LEU A 278 6.15 7.48 6.90
C LEU A 278 6.18 6.40 5.83
N CYS A 279 6.30 5.14 6.25
CA CYS A 279 6.26 4.01 5.32
C CYS A 279 5.66 2.77 5.99
N GLY A 280 5.47 1.72 5.21
CA GLY A 280 5.10 0.40 5.68
C GLY A 280 3.94 -0.22 4.93
N ASP A 281 3.51 -1.38 5.43
CA ASP A 281 2.41 -2.18 4.90
C ASP A 281 1.06 -1.70 5.48
N PHE A 282 0.26 -1.08 4.61
CA PHE A 282 -1.08 -0.62 5.00
C PHE A 282 -2.14 -1.72 4.89
N ASN A 283 -1.79 -2.86 4.30
CA ASN A 283 -2.72 -3.97 4.04
C ASN A 283 -4.01 -3.56 3.29
N ASP A 284 -4.00 -2.41 2.60
CA ASP A 284 -5.14 -1.87 1.87
C ASP A 284 -4.72 -1.29 0.51
N SER A 285 -5.69 -1.16 -0.40
CA SER A 285 -5.44 -0.70 -1.76
C SER A 285 -5.11 0.80 -1.84
N PRO A 286 -4.54 1.30 -2.97
CA PRO A 286 -4.31 2.72 -3.17
C PRO A 286 -5.59 3.56 -3.10
N ILE A 287 -6.72 2.99 -3.55
CA ILE A 287 -8.04 3.62 -3.46
C ILE A 287 -8.74 3.08 -2.22
N SER A 288 -8.32 3.53 -1.05
CA SER A 288 -8.87 3.14 0.24
C SER A 288 -8.95 4.31 1.21
N TYR A 289 -9.87 4.21 2.16
CA TYR A 289 -9.99 5.16 3.27
C TYR A 289 -8.69 5.26 4.07
N VAL A 290 -8.04 4.12 4.30
CA VAL A 290 -6.80 4.01 5.07
C VAL A 290 -5.70 4.88 4.44
N ARG A 291 -5.38 4.63 3.17
CA ARG A 291 -4.37 5.42 2.46
C ARG A 291 -4.77 6.90 2.36
N HIS A 292 -6.04 7.18 2.02
CA HIS A 292 -6.54 8.54 1.90
C HIS A 292 -6.39 9.33 3.21
N THR A 293 -6.76 8.71 4.35
CA THR A 293 -6.72 9.36 5.67
C THR A 293 -5.29 9.69 6.10
N ILE A 294 -4.34 8.76 5.95
CA ILE A 294 -2.92 8.98 6.29
C ILE A 294 -2.29 10.03 5.37
N ALA A 295 -2.63 10.01 4.07
CA ALA A 295 -2.07 10.92 3.08
C ALA A 295 -2.59 12.36 3.15
N ARG A 296 -3.59 12.68 4.00
CA ARG A 296 -4.17 14.05 4.05
C ARG A 296 -3.16 15.15 4.34
N GLN A 297 -2.09 14.83 5.04
CA GLN A 297 -1.10 15.80 5.54
C GLN A 297 0.31 15.51 5.03
N LEU A 298 0.45 14.47 4.20
CA LEU A 298 1.72 14.01 3.66
C LEU A 298 1.65 13.91 2.14
N ILE A 299 2.80 13.98 1.51
CA ILE A 299 2.97 13.71 0.09
C ILE A 299 3.12 12.19 -0.07
N ASP A 300 2.26 11.57 -0.87
CA ASP A 300 2.45 10.18 -1.28
C ASP A 300 3.57 10.12 -2.32
N CYS A 301 4.73 9.63 -1.91
CA CYS A 301 5.94 9.62 -2.75
C CYS A 301 5.72 8.83 -4.05
N TYR A 302 4.96 7.71 -4.00
CA TYR A 302 4.71 6.94 -5.21
C TYR A 302 3.73 7.64 -6.15
N ALA A 303 2.69 8.28 -5.63
CA ALA A 303 1.75 9.03 -6.46
C ALA A 303 2.40 10.26 -7.10
N ASP A 304 3.41 10.86 -6.44
CA ASP A 304 4.12 12.04 -6.93
C ASP A 304 5.22 11.70 -7.95
N THR A 305 5.99 10.62 -7.70
CA THR A 305 7.22 10.34 -8.49
C THR A 305 7.20 8.99 -9.20
N GLY A 306 6.22 8.12 -8.91
CA GLY A 306 6.16 6.78 -9.45
C GLY A 306 5.60 6.69 -10.88
N ASN A 307 5.68 5.49 -11.45
CA ASN A 307 5.13 5.16 -12.76
C ASN A 307 4.39 3.83 -12.71
N GLY A 308 3.16 3.82 -13.23
CA GLY A 308 2.32 2.63 -13.27
C GLY A 308 1.64 2.30 -11.93
N PRO A 309 1.07 1.09 -11.77
CA PRO A 309 0.29 0.70 -10.59
C PRO A 309 1.13 0.42 -9.32
N GLY A 310 2.45 0.21 -9.44
CA GLY A 310 3.36 0.00 -8.31
C GLY A 310 3.01 -1.20 -7.44
N ILE A 311 2.70 -2.33 -8.06
CA ILE A 311 2.27 -3.53 -7.35
C ILE A 311 3.39 -4.00 -6.41
N SER A 312 3.11 -4.03 -5.11
CA SER A 312 4.04 -4.51 -4.08
C SER A 312 3.67 -5.90 -3.54
N TYR A 313 2.39 -6.30 -3.66
CA TYR A 313 1.91 -7.63 -3.29
C TYR A 313 1.35 -8.36 -4.51
N HIS A 314 1.86 -9.58 -4.79
CA HIS A 314 1.43 -10.40 -5.93
C HIS A 314 1.41 -11.89 -5.56
N TYR A 315 0.38 -12.33 -4.86
CA TYR A 315 0.25 -13.71 -4.43
C TYR A 315 -1.15 -14.26 -4.68
N ASN A 316 -1.27 -15.48 -5.23
CA ASN A 316 -2.52 -16.18 -5.50
C ASN A 316 -3.57 -15.38 -6.31
N GLY A 317 -3.12 -14.58 -7.29
CA GLY A 317 -4.00 -13.80 -8.15
C GLY A 317 -4.38 -12.42 -7.62
N PHE A 318 -3.94 -12.06 -6.41
CA PHE A 318 -4.00 -10.68 -5.93
C PHE A 318 -2.80 -9.89 -6.47
N TRP A 319 -3.07 -8.74 -7.07
CA TRP A 319 -2.08 -7.82 -7.62
C TRP A 319 -2.43 -6.43 -7.14
N VAL A 320 -1.78 -5.97 -6.08
CA VAL A 320 -2.14 -4.71 -5.43
C VAL A 320 -0.91 -4.06 -4.79
N ARG A 321 -0.90 -2.72 -4.76
CA ARG A 321 0.04 -1.97 -3.94
C ARG A 321 -0.56 -1.83 -2.54
N ILE A 322 0.08 -2.40 -1.54
CA ILE A 322 -0.30 -2.30 -0.13
C ILE A 322 0.77 -1.58 0.69
N ASP A 323 2.00 -1.58 0.20
CA ASP A 323 3.10 -0.85 0.80
C ASP A 323 3.13 0.58 0.30
N ASN A 324 3.30 1.53 1.21
CA ASN A 324 3.26 2.95 0.92
C ASN A 324 4.47 3.66 1.54
N MET A 325 4.87 4.75 0.91
CA MET A 325 5.86 5.68 1.43
C MET A 325 5.34 7.10 1.25
N MET A 326 5.38 7.88 2.30
CA MET A 326 4.89 9.26 2.33
C MET A 326 5.90 10.13 3.08
N CYS A 327 5.94 11.41 2.75
CA CYS A 327 6.78 12.37 3.47
C CYS A 327 6.06 13.70 3.67
N SER A 328 6.50 14.45 4.66
CA SER A 328 6.04 15.83 4.83
C SER A 328 6.70 16.76 3.81
N THR A 329 6.14 17.95 3.65
CA THR A 329 6.66 18.99 2.72
C THR A 329 8.04 19.53 3.08
N HIS A 330 8.67 19.06 4.14
CA HIS A 330 10.06 19.36 4.49
C HIS A 330 11.07 18.65 3.57
N PHE A 331 10.62 17.59 2.87
CA PHE A 331 11.41 16.86 1.88
C PHE A 331 10.96 17.31 0.48
N THR A 332 11.90 17.72 -0.36
CA THR A 332 11.65 18.24 -1.72
C THR A 332 12.38 17.40 -2.75
#